data_6152758ea69ec84c73df0a9507a2ae23
#
_entry.id   6152758ea69ec84c73df0a9507a2ae23
#
_cell.length_a   1.000
_cell.length_b   1.000
_cell.length_c   1.000
_cell.angle_alpha   90.00
_cell.angle_beta   90.00
_cell.angle_gamma   90.00
#
_symmetry.space_group_name_H-M   'P 1'
#
loop_
_entity.id
_entity.type
_entity.pdbx_description
1 polymer ?
#
loop_
_entity_poly.entity_id
_entity_poly.type
_entity_poly.pdbx_seq_one_letter_code
_entity_poly.pdbx_strand_id
1 'polypeptide(L)'
;MISETLHETMTAVIRRQYERAREDLSVRLHSLGDPEGDLVSVIEGLCTHQLHAGIVQDDLRALERFQLTSTVDPARVFYADYNPARARRHQGAGRAEAPPGWARVHGGCYLCPENILWQQRFGQFPARVPLPSGDFLVWANPFPLGHFHVTLAAEAHVPQAWMRAEREESLTSLRRRLVDLVHLADRLPSYLVFENGTGAGASLPHHHHFQALRKWPGLVRYPIEETARRQESTDRVGSAGQPYVLRDYPVVALCWHGTAAEIVASLDSDLFQWLVKDGGAEDWRHLATNLIASRETAGDERLRLFLIPRNAHITRATGLAGAVASLELAGELVFAQEQERDRIAAGQVSYASVWETLTSAQDAGSRGMLEVG
;
A
#
# COMPACT_ATOMS: atom_id res chain seq x y z
N MET A 1 -32.32 29.70 11.65
CA MET A 1 -31.93 29.26 10.30
C MET A 1 -30.86 30.25 9.81
N ILE A 2 -29.63 29.80 9.61
CA ILE A 2 -28.61 30.57 8.90
C ILE A 2 -29.10 30.64 7.45
N SER A 3 -29.15 31.84 6.87
CA SER A 3 -29.64 31.98 5.50
C SER A 3 -28.74 31.22 4.53
N GLU A 4 -29.31 30.67 3.47
CA GLU A 4 -28.60 29.94 2.41
C GLU A 4 -27.42 30.76 1.86
N THR A 5 -27.62 32.05 1.71
CA THR A 5 -26.62 33.04 1.28
C THR A 5 -25.41 33.14 2.24
N LEU A 6 -25.64 33.05 3.55
CA LEU A 6 -24.53 33.08 4.53
C LEU A 6 -23.71 31.79 4.47
N HIS A 7 -24.37 30.64 4.29
CA HIS A 7 -23.70 29.36 4.11
C HIS A 7 -22.84 29.33 2.84
N GLU A 8 -23.36 29.80 1.71
CA GLU A 8 -22.60 29.91 0.47
C GLU A 8 -21.40 30.84 0.59
N THR A 9 -21.56 31.97 1.27
CA THR A 9 -20.48 32.92 1.51
C THR A 9 -19.38 32.30 2.41
N MET A 10 -19.75 31.63 3.49
CA MET A 10 -18.79 30.92 4.36
C MET A 10 -18.05 29.83 3.61
N THR A 11 -18.73 29.04 2.80
CA THR A 11 -18.11 27.98 1.97
C THR A 11 -17.10 28.58 0.99
N ALA A 12 -17.43 29.71 0.34
CA ALA A 12 -16.52 30.39 -0.58
C ALA A 12 -15.28 30.97 0.13
N VAL A 13 -15.41 31.47 1.36
CA VAL A 13 -14.28 31.96 2.17
C VAL A 13 -13.37 30.81 2.57
N ILE A 14 -13.94 29.71 3.10
CA ILE A 14 -13.18 28.51 3.51
C ILE A 14 -12.44 27.93 2.31
N ARG A 15 -13.09 27.83 1.16
CA ARG A 15 -12.48 27.33 -0.07
C ARG A 15 -11.28 28.17 -0.48
N ARG A 16 -11.40 29.49 -0.50
CA ARG A 16 -10.28 30.40 -0.83
C ARG A 16 -9.12 30.29 0.16
N GLN A 17 -9.41 30.15 1.45
CA GLN A 17 -8.37 29.95 2.47
C GLN A 17 -7.65 28.62 2.27
N TYR A 18 -8.40 27.54 1.99
CA TYR A 18 -7.84 26.24 1.68
C TYR A 18 -6.94 26.27 0.44
N GLU A 19 -7.39 26.88 -0.65
CA GLU A 19 -6.63 27.00 -1.90
C GLU A 19 -5.31 27.75 -1.69
N ARG A 20 -5.33 28.89 -0.96
CA ARG A 20 -4.12 29.63 -0.61
C ARG A 20 -3.15 28.80 0.23
N ALA A 21 -3.65 28.16 1.28
CA ALA A 21 -2.80 27.34 2.16
C ALA A 21 -2.19 26.14 1.42
N ARG A 22 -2.93 25.57 0.46
CA ARG A 22 -2.43 24.52 -0.43
C ARG A 22 -1.33 25.03 -1.35
N GLU A 23 -1.51 26.21 -1.93
CA GLU A 23 -0.53 26.84 -2.81
C GLU A 23 0.76 27.18 -2.04
N ASP A 24 0.66 27.78 -0.85
CA ASP A 24 1.80 28.07 0.03
C ASP A 24 2.56 26.79 0.40
N LEU A 25 1.86 25.70 0.71
CA LEU A 25 2.49 24.41 0.99
C LEU A 25 3.16 23.84 -0.25
N SER A 26 2.51 23.92 -1.41
CA SER A 26 3.09 23.44 -2.68
C SER A 26 4.42 24.12 -2.97
N VAL A 27 4.50 25.44 -2.80
CA VAL A 27 5.75 26.20 -2.96
C VAL A 27 6.83 25.73 -1.97
N ARG A 28 6.47 25.49 -0.71
CA ARG A 28 7.41 24.96 0.29
C ARG A 28 7.89 23.56 -0.04
N LEU A 29 7.00 22.66 -0.47
CA LEU A 29 7.38 21.30 -0.87
C LEU A 29 8.32 21.30 -2.08
N HIS A 30 8.08 22.17 -3.05
CA HIS A 30 9.00 22.36 -4.18
C HIS A 30 10.37 22.89 -3.76
N SER A 31 10.46 23.66 -2.68
CA SER A 31 11.76 24.11 -2.13
C SER A 31 12.52 22.97 -1.42
N LEU A 32 11.85 21.91 -1.00
CA LEU A 32 12.46 20.72 -0.40
C LEU A 32 12.91 19.69 -1.44
N GLY A 33 12.23 19.63 -2.58
CA GLY A 33 12.53 18.73 -3.68
C GLY A 33 11.50 18.85 -4.80
N ASP A 34 11.92 18.53 -6.00
CA ASP A 34 11.02 18.40 -7.14
C ASP A 34 10.29 17.05 -7.03
N PRO A 35 8.95 17.00 -7.07
CA PRO A 35 8.21 15.73 -7.10
C PRO A 35 8.64 14.79 -8.24
N GLU A 36 9.21 15.30 -9.32
CA GLU A 36 9.79 14.49 -10.39
C GLU A 36 11.20 13.98 -10.08
N GLY A 37 11.99 14.75 -9.29
CA GLY A 37 13.39 14.44 -8.98
C GLY A 37 13.62 13.85 -7.60
N ASP A 38 12.98 14.37 -6.55
CA ASP A 38 13.19 13.93 -5.15
C ASP A 38 11.86 13.71 -4.42
N LEU A 39 11.19 12.64 -4.78
CA LEU A 39 9.91 12.25 -4.16
C LEU A 39 10.04 11.92 -2.67
N VAL A 40 11.22 11.46 -2.21
CA VAL A 40 11.48 11.15 -0.80
C VAL A 40 11.35 12.43 0.03
N SER A 41 12.09 13.49 -0.32
CA SER A 41 12.04 14.77 0.40
C SER A 41 10.65 15.40 0.39
N VAL A 42 9.92 15.28 -0.71
CA VAL A 42 8.53 15.77 -0.81
C VAL A 42 7.61 15.02 0.15
N ILE A 43 7.68 13.68 0.21
CA ILE A 43 6.85 12.88 1.12
C ILE A 43 7.21 13.16 2.58
N GLU A 44 8.49 13.20 2.93
CA GLU A 44 8.93 13.44 4.30
C GLU A 44 8.56 14.85 4.76
N GLY A 45 8.71 15.85 3.91
CA GLY A 45 8.27 17.22 4.16
C GLY A 45 6.77 17.34 4.36
N LEU A 46 5.98 16.70 3.48
CA LEU A 46 4.51 16.65 3.59
C LEU A 46 4.06 16.01 4.91
N CYS A 47 4.58 14.84 5.23
CA CYS A 47 4.23 14.11 6.46
C CYS A 47 4.62 14.90 7.70
N THR A 48 5.80 15.52 7.72
CA THR A 48 6.27 16.34 8.82
C THR A 48 5.37 17.56 9.01
N HIS A 49 5.03 18.26 7.93
CA HIS A 49 4.11 19.40 7.98
C HIS A 49 2.74 18.99 8.53
N GLN A 50 2.18 17.87 8.05
CA GLN A 50 0.86 17.42 8.46
C GLN A 50 0.82 16.81 9.87
N LEU A 51 1.93 16.28 10.36
CA LEU A 51 2.08 15.91 11.77
C LEU A 51 2.02 17.16 12.68
N HIS A 52 2.77 18.21 12.33
CA HIS A 52 2.74 19.48 13.08
C HIS A 52 1.37 20.17 13.01
N ALA A 53 0.66 20.02 11.91
CA ALA A 53 -0.69 20.54 11.73
C ALA A 53 -1.77 19.69 12.44
N GLY A 54 -1.41 18.58 13.08
CA GLY A 54 -2.34 17.68 13.76
C GLY A 54 -3.26 16.87 12.84
N ILE A 55 -2.95 16.79 11.54
CA ILE A 55 -3.65 15.93 10.57
C ILE A 55 -3.20 14.49 10.73
N VAL A 56 -1.89 14.25 10.81
CA VAL A 56 -1.35 12.95 11.20
C VAL A 56 -1.52 12.82 12.72
N GLN A 57 -2.28 11.80 13.13
CA GLN A 57 -2.75 11.63 14.52
C GLN A 57 -1.78 10.84 15.40
N ASP A 58 -0.68 10.36 14.83
CA ASP A 58 0.26 9.48 15.50
C ASP A 58 1.69 9.76 15.05
N ASP A 59 2.58 10.01 16.01
CA ASP A 59 4.01 10.19 15.78
C ASP A 59 4.82 8.89 15.98
N LEU A 60 4.13 7.77 16.14
CA LEU A 60 4.67 6.41 16.32
C LEU A 60 5.52 6.19 17.58
N ARG A 61 5.54 7.14 18.53
CA ARG A 61 6.34 6.99 19.78
C ARG A 61 5.81 5.89 20.70
N ALA A 62 4.52 5.58 20.62
CA ALA A 62 3.89 4.53 21.42
C ALA A 62 3.89 3.16 20.71
N LEU A 63 4.52 3.05 19.54
CA LEU A 63 4.59 1.81 18.81
C LEU A 63 5.62 0.88 19.50
N GLU A 64 5.22 -0.36 19.74
CA GLU A 64 6.09 -1.43 20.24
C GLU A 64 6.29 -2.47 19.14
N ARG A 65 7.55 -2.77 18.81
CA ARG A 65 7.92 -3.72 17.77
C ARG A 65 8.46 -5.00 18.35
N PHE A 66 7.90 -6.12 17.92
CA PHE A 66 8.32 -7.47 18.31
C PHE A 66 8.91 -8.20 17.10
N GLN A 67 9.97 -8.98 17.34
CA GLN A 67 10.53 -9.88 16.36
C GLN A 67 10.13 -11.32 16.70
N LEU A 68 9.49 -11.99 15.76
CA LEU A 68 9.05 -13.37 15.88
C LEU A 68 10.00 -14.25 15.07
N THR A 69 10.87 -15.00 15.75
CA THR A 69 11.93 -15.77 15.11
C THR A 69 11.51 -17.22 14.94
N SER A 70 11.84 -17.81 13.78
CA SER A 70 11.62 -19.23 13.54
C SER A 70 12.50 -20.09 14.46
N THR A 71 11.92 -21.14 15.03
CA THR A 71 12.64 -22.13 15.85
C THR A 71 13.47 -23.09 15.01
N VAL A 72 13.17 -23.21 13.71
CA VAL A 72 13.89 -24.11 12.79
C VAL A 72 15.03 -23.39 12.09
N ASP A 73 14.84 -22.15 11.68
CA ASP A 73 15.84 -21.32 11.03
C ASP A 73 15.83 -19.92 11.67
N PRO A 74 16.74 -19.64 12.63
CA PRO A 74 16.77 -18.36 13.33
C PRO A 74 17.00 -17.13 12.44
N ALA A 75 17.42 -17.32 11.21
CA ALA A 75 17.55 -16.24 10.25
C ALA A 75 16.23 -15.88 9.56
N ARG A 76 15.17 -16.63 9.82
CA ARG A 76 13.80 -16.32 9.37
C ARG A 76 13.03 -15.63 10.49
N VAL A 77 12.52 -14.46 10.20
CA VAL A 77 11.78 -13.64 11.17
C VAL A 77 10.51 -13.12 10.53
N PHE A 78 9.52 -12.83 11.38
CA PHE A 78 8.42 -11.90 11.10
C PHE A 78 8.46 -10.77 12.14
N TYR A 79 7.80 -9.68 11.81
CA TYR A 79 7.65 -8.56 12.73
C TYR A 79 6.18 -8.41 13.13
N ALA A 80 5.96 -7.95 14.35
CA ALA A 80 4.64 -7.68 14.89
C ALA A 80 4.68 -6.34 15.62
N ASP A 81 3.91 -5.37 15.14
CA ASP A 81 3.91 -4.01 15.63
C ASP A 81 2.59 -3.69 16.34
N TYR A 82 2.68 -3.46 17.63
CA TYR A 82 1.57 -2.91 18.39
C TYR A 82 1.52 -1.39 18.20
N ASN A 83 0.47 -0.92 17.54
CA ASN A 83 0.25 0.50 17.32
C ASN A 83 -1.11 0.92 17.92
N PRO A 84 -1.13 1.42 19.19
CA PRO A 84 -2.36 1.76 19.90
C PRO A 84 -3.13 2.92 19.24
N ALA A 85 -2.45 3.84 18.57
CA ALA A 85 -3.11 4.97 17.94
C ALA A 85 -4.06 4.55 16.80
N ARG A 86 -3.82 3.40 16.17
CA ARG A 86 -4.69 2.86 15.13
C ARG A 86 -6.06 2.38 15.64
N ALA A 87 -6.20 2.12 16.94
CA ALA A 87 -7.49 1.80 17.52
C ALA A 87 -8.52 2.92 17.28
N ARG A 88 -8.11 4.18 17.23
CA ARG A 88 -8.96 5.34 16.90
C ARG A 88 -9.60 5.23 15.52
N ARG A 89 -8.88 4.71 14.53
CA ARG A 89 -9.40 4.48 13.18
C ARG A 89 -10.56 3.50 13.19
N HIS A 90 -10.47 2.45 13.98
CA HIS A 90 -11.52 1.43 14.10
C HIS A 90 -12.75 1.95 14.84
N GLN A 91 -12.61 3.01 15.64
CA GLN A 91 -13.71 3.70 16.32
C GLN A 91 -14.44 4.72 15.43
N GLY A 92 -14.12 4.76 14.12
CA GLY A 92 -14.76 5.65 13.16
C GLY A 92 -14.16 7.05 13.09
N ALA A 93 -12.99 7.28 13.72
CA ALA A 93 -12.28 8.54 13.55
C ALA A 93 -11.99 8.81 12.06
N GLY A 94 -12.31 10.00 11.62
CA GLY A 94 -12.17 10.40 10.21
C GLY A 94 -13.37 10.04 9.32
N ARG A 95 -14.45 9.47 9.83
CA ARG A 95 -15.72 9.33 9.08
C ARG A 95 -16.64 10.52 9.41
N ALA A 96 -16.78 11.43 8.46
CA ALA A 96 -17.75 12.50 8.55
C ALA A 96 -18.94 12.20 7.65
N GLU A 97 -20.14 12.53 8.10
CA GLU A 97 -21.31 12.57 7.24
C GLU A 97 -21.42 13.95 6.61
N ALA A 98 -21.75 14.00 5.32
CA ALA A 98 -21.93 15.28 4.65
C ALA A 98 -23.14 16.01 5.25
N PRO A 99 -22.99 17.28 5.66
CA PRO A 99 -24.11 18.08 6.11
C PRO A 99 -25.21 18.18 5.02
N PRO A 100 -26.47 18.37 5.42
CA PRO A 100 -27.53 18.59 4.45
C PRO A 100 -27.18 19.72 3.48
N GLY A 101 -27.43 19.51 2.19
CA GLY A 101 -27.16 20.49 1.13
C GLY A 101 -25.73 20.49 0.57
N TRP A 102 -24.79 19.71 1.11
CA TRP A 102 -23.45 19.59 0.52
C TRP A 102 -23.43 18.56 -0.60
N ALA A 103 -22.83 18.93 -1.72
CA ALA A 103 -22.58 18.00 -2.82
C ALA A 103 -21.54 16.96 -2.40
N ARG A 104 -21.87 15.68 -2.61
CA ARG A 104 -20.95 14.55 -2.42
C ARG A 104 -20.45 14.12 -3.79
N VAL A 105 -19.18 14.35 -4.06
CA VAL A 105 -18.55 13.84 -5.28
C VAL A 105 -18.20 12.37 -5.03
N HIS A 106 -18.52 11.51 -5.99
CA HIS A 106 -18.20 10.08 -5.93
C HIS A 106 -18.60 9.41 -4.59
N GLY A 107 -19.84 9.64 -4.13
CA GLY A 107 -20.35 9.05 -2.89
C GLY A 107 -19.67 9.53 -1.61
N GLY A 108 -18.90 10.63 -1.65
CA GLY A 108 -18.15 11.15 -0.50
C GLY A 108 -16.80 10.49 -0.31
N CYS A 109 -16.16 10.04 -1.39
CA CYS A 109 -14.86 9.40 -1.34
C CYS A 109 -13.81 10.25 -0.61
N TYR A 110 -13.08 9.63 0.32
CA TYR A 110 -12.05 10.29 1.14
C TYR A 110 -10.81 10.71 0.36
N LEU A 111 -10.54 10.09 -0.78
CA LEU A 111 -9.36 10.37 -1.60
C LEU A 111 -9.63 11.44 -2.66
N CYS A 112 -10.90 11.83 -2.86
CA CYS A 112 -11.24 12.91 -3.76
C CYS A 112 -11.11 14.26 -3.06
N PRO A 113 -10.26 15.18 -3.58
CA PRO A 113 -10.01 16.48 -2.93
C PRO A 113 -11.27 17.36 -2.84
N GLU A 114 -12.25 17.18 -3.72
CA GLU A 114 -13.51 17.92 -3.71
C GLU A 114 -14.34 17.69 -2.44
N ASN A 115 -14.12 16.56 -1.77
CA ASN A 115 -14.84 16.23 -0.53
C ASN A 115 -14.17 16.77 0.73
N ILE A 116 -12.97 17.39 0.64
CA ILE A 116 -12.19 17.85 1.81
C ILE A 116 -12.98 18.86 2.66
N LEU A 117 -13.66 19.80 2.02
CA LEU A 117 -14.33 20.90 2.72
C LEU A 117 -15.44 20.39 3.64
N TRP A 118 -16.33 19.54 3.14
CA TRP A 118 -17.41 19.03 3.96
C TRP A 118 -16.95 17.94 4.95
N GLN A 119 -15.85 17.26 4.67
CA GLN A 119 -15.21 16.32 5.59
C GLN A 119 -14.39 17.03 6.69
N GLN A 120 -14.35 18.36 6.69
CA GLN A 120 -13.66 19.20 7.67
C GLN A 120 -12.16 18.91 7.79
N ARG A 121 -11.53 18.55 6.67
CA ARG A 121 -10.10 18.22 6.61
C ARG A 121 -9.27 19.41 6.08
N PHE A 122 -9.54 20.60 6.57
CA PHE A 122 -9.00 21.87 6.04
C PHE A 122 -7.48 22.00 6.05
N GLY A 123 -6.78 21.22 6.85
CA GLY A 123 -5.30 21.21 6.89
C GLY A 123 -4.69 20.07 6.09
N GLN A 124 -5.49 19.21 5.46
CA GLN A 124 -4.98 18.08 4.69
C GLN A 124 -4.78 18.49 3.23
N PHE A 125 -3.54 18.54 2.80
CA PHE A 125 -3.15 18.91 1.43
C PHE A 125 -2.41 17.76 0.76
N PRO A 126 -2.67 17.48 -0.54
CA PRO A 126 -1.88 16.53 -1.29
C PRO A 126 -0.70 17.21 -1.99
N ALA A 127 0.37 16.44 -2.19
CA ALA A 127 1.33 16.71 -3.26
C ALA A 127 0.89 15.96 -4.53
N ARG A 128 1.20 16.50 -5.71
CA ARG A 128 0.93 15.83 -6.99
C ARG A 128 2.18 15.10 -7.47
N VAL A 129 2.04 13.88 -7.95
CA VAL A 129 3.11 13.06 -8.49
C VAL A 129 2.66 12.47 -9.83
N PRO A 130 3.36 12.76 -10.92
CA PRO A 130 3.09 12.12 -12.22
C PRO A 130 3.61 10.69 -12.22
N LEU A 131 2.80 9.76 -12.72
CA LEU A 131 3.13 8.37 -12.99
C LEU A 131 2.78 8.02 -14.45
N PRO A 132 3.30 6.93 -15.01
CA PRO A 132 3.02 6.54 -16.39
C PRO A 132 1.53 6.42 -16.75
N SER A 133 0.67 6.04 -15.81
CA SER A 133 -0.77 5.93 -16.06
C SER A 133 -1.56 7.22 -15.85
N GLY A 134 -0.96 8.27 -15.30
CA GLY A 134 -1.58 9.55 -14.99
C GLY A 134 -1.11 10.15 -13.68
N ASP A 135 -1.72 11.25 -13.28
CA ASP A 135 -1.36 11.96 -12.06
C ASP A 135 -1.95 11.31 -10.82
N PHE A 136 -1.16 11.31 -9.74
CA PHE A 136 -1.54 10.83 -8.43
C PHE A 136 -1.38 11.93 -7.38
N LEU A 137 -2.28 11.90 -6.39
CA LEU A 137 -2.26 12.79 -5.24
C LEU A 137 -1.72 12.05 -4.02
N VAL A 138 -0.64 12.57 -3.45
CA VAL A 138 0.01 11.99 -2.26
C VAL A 138 -0.58 12.60 -1.01
N TRP A 139 -1.21 11.77 -0.20
CA TRP A 139 -1.82 12.15 1.08
C TRP A 139 -1.04 11.55 2.23
N ALA A 140 -0.62 12.34 3.21
CA ALA A 140 -0.13 11.78 4.46
C ALA A 140 -1.25 10.97 5.15
N ASN A 141 -0.94 9.75 5.59
CA ASN A 141 -1.94 8.91 6.24
C ASN A 141 -2.18 9.41 7.68
N PRO A 142 -3.42 9.76 8.08
CA PRO A 142 -3.71 10.25 9.43
C PRO A 142 -3.41 9.23 10.54
N PHE A 143 -3.44 7.93 10.22
CA PHE A 143 -3.16 6.82 11.15
C PHE A 143 -2.07 5.94 10.56
N PRO A 144 -0.80 6.37 10.60
CA PRO A 144 0.29 5.70 9.91
C PRO A 144 0.51 4.27 10.42
N LEU A 145 0.93 3.39 9.52
CA LEU A 145 1.41 2.04 9.83
C LEU A 145 2.88 2.05 10.24
N GLY A 146 3.65 2.98 9.69
CA GLY A 146 5.06 3.16 9.90
C GLY A 146 5.48 4.59 9.50
N HIS A 147 6.78 4.84 9.47
CA HIS A 147 7.32 6.17 9.19
C HIS A 147 6.92 6.66 7.79
N PHE A 148 6.57 7.93 7.69
CA PHE A 148 6.23 8.62 6.44
C PHE A 148 5.22 7.85 5.58
N HIS A 149 4.23 7.26 6.25
CA HIS A 149 3.16 6.52 5.57
C HIS A 149 2.26 7.47 4.79
N VAL A 150 2.18 7.24 3.48
CA VAL A 150 1.34 8.01 2.55
C VAL A 150 0.41 7.10 1.77
N THR A 151 -0.69 7.69 1.31
CA THR A 151 -1.60 7.12 0.32
C THR A 151 -1.46 7.93 -0.97
N LEU A 152 -1.14 7.26 -2.07
CA LEU A 152 -1.01 7.87 -3.40
C LEU A 152 -2.26 7.48 -4.20
N ALA A 153 -3.21 8.39 -4.30
CA ALA A 153 -4.49 8.16 -4.97
C ALA A 153 -4.46 8.70 -6.39
N ALA A 154 -4.94 7.94 -7.36
CA ALA A 154 -5.14 8.45 -8.71
C ALA A 154 -5.97 9.75 -8.65
N GLU A 155 -5.59 10.79 -9.40
CA GLU A 155 -6.36 12.03 -9.43
C GLU A 155 -7.75 11.81 -10.02
N ALA A 156 -7.85 10.96 -11.02
CA ALA A 156 -9.12 10.50 -11.54
C ALA A 156 -9.75 9.46 -10.60
N HIS A 157 -11.05 9.61 -10.33
CA HIS A 157 -11.77 8.63 -9.51
C HIS A 157 -12.04 7.35 -10.32
N VAL A 158 -11.13 6.39 -10.20
CA VAL A 158 -11.25 5.08 -10.83
C VAL A 158 -11.25 3.98 -9.76
N PRO A 159 -11.93 2.83 -9.98
CA PRO A 159 -12.01 1.76 -8.99
C PRO A 159 -10.65 1.15 -8.64
N GLN A 160 -10.49 0.69 -7.39
CA GLN A 160 -9.33 -0.09 -6.94
C GLN A 160 -9.25 -1.46 -7.62
N ALA A 161 -10.37 -2.05 -8.06
CA ALA A 161 -10.36 -3.27 -8.83
C ALA A 161 -9.67 -3.08 -10.18
N TRP A 162 -8.71 -3.94 -10.50
CA TRP A 162 -8.08 -3.94 -11.84
C TRP A 162 -8.89 -4.75 -12.85
N MET A 163 -9.74 -5.66 -12.39
CA MET A 163 -10.61 -6.47 -13.24
C MET A 163 -11.63 -5.62 -13.99
N ARG A 164 -11.82 -5.95 -15.26
CA ARG A 164 -12.77 -5.33 -16.20
C ARG A 164 -13.67 -6.41 -16.77
N ALA A 165 -14.66 -6.02 -17.57
CA ALA A 165 -15.54 -6.94 -18.27
C ALA A 165 -14.75 -7.87 -19.21
N GLU A 166 -13.81 -7.29 -19.94
CA GLU A 166 -12.97 -8.00 -20.88
C GLU A 166 -11.61 -8.35 -20.26
N ARG A 167 -11.10 -9.53 -20.59
CA ARG A 167 -9.84 -10.06 -20.06
C ARG A 167 -8.65 -9.19 -20.45
N GLU A 168 -8.57 -8.78 -21.70
CA GLU A 168 -7.48 -7.94 -22.22
C GLU A 168 -7.43 -6.58 -21.53
N GLU A 169 -8.59 -5.96 -21.29
CA GLU A 169 -8.68 -4.71 -20.52
C GLU A 169 -8.21 -4.91 -19.07
N SER A 170 -8.54 -6.04 -18.46
CA SER A 170 -8.12 -6.39 -17.10
C SER A 170 -6.60 -6.52 -17.01
N LEU A 171 -5.99 -7.25 -17.94
CA LEU A 171 -4.54 -7.42 -17.99
C LEU A 171 -3.82 -6.10 -18.26
N THR A 172 -4.35 -5.27 -19.16
CA THR A 172 -3.85 -3.92 -19.41
C THR A 172 -3.93 -3.06 -18.15
N SER A 173 -5.03 -3.13 -17.41
CA SER A 173 -5.20 -2.41 -16.14
C SER A 173 -4.19 -2.88 -15.08
N LEU A 174 -4.01 -4.19 -14.92
CA LEU A 174 -3.04 -4.75 -13.97
C LEU A 174 -1.61 -4.35 -14.35
N ARG A 175 -1.25 -4.48 -15.63
CA ARG A 175 0.06 -4.09 -16.12
C ARG A 175 0.37 -2.61 -15.83
N ARG A 176 -0.57 -1.69 -16.10
CA ARG A 176 -0.40 -0.26 -15.79
C ARG A 176 -0.07 -0.04 -14.31
N ARG A 177 -0.77 -0.73 -13.41
CA ARG A 177 -0.52 -0.65 -11.97
C ARG A 177 0.86 -1.16 -11.57
N LEU A 178 1.28 -2.28 -12.16
CA LEU A 178 2.62 -2.83 -11.92
C LEU A 178 3.71 -1.87 -12.41
N VAL A 179 3.53 -1.25 -13.58
CA VAL A 179 4.45 -0.23 -14.11
C VAL A 179 4.51 0.99 -13.19
N ASP A 180 3.37 1.51 -12.75
CA ASP A 180 3.33 2.64 -11.81
C ASP A 180 4.01 2.29 -10.47
N LEU A 181 3.78 1.08 -9.97
CA LEU A 181 4.39 0.60 -8.73
C LEU A 181 5.91 0.48 -8.84
N VAL A 182 6.42 0.01 -9.99
CA VAL A 182 7.86 -0.03 -10.30
C VAL A 182 8.45 1.38 -10.31
N HIS A 183 7.80 2.32 -11.00
CA HIS A 183 8.24 3.72 -11.03
C HIS A 183 8.24 4.38 -9.65
N LEU A 184 7.24 4.08 -8.82
CA LEU A 184 7.21 4.56 -7.43
C LEU A 184 8.35 3.97 -6.61
N ALA A 185 8.59 2.66 -6.68
CA ALA A 185 9.64 1.99 -5.92
C ALA A 185 11.05 2.47 -6.35
N ASP A 186 11.24 2.75 -7.63
CA ASP A 186 12.49 3.30 -8.15
C ASP A 186 12.79 4.70 -7.60
N ARG A 187 11.75 5.53 -7.41
CA ARG A 187 11.84 6.89 -6.87
C ARG A 187 11.81 6.96 -5.35
N LEU A 188 11.51 5.84 -4.66
CA LEU A 188 11.34 5.75 -3.21
C LEU A 188 12.30 4.70 -2.61
N PRO A 189 13.63 4.91 -2.69
CA PRO A 189 14.58 4.01 -2.06
C PRO A 189 14.32 3.93 -0.54
N SER A 190 14.47 2.75 0.02
CA SER A 190 14.18 2.46 1.43
C SER A 190 12.69 2.59 1.84
N TYR A 191 11.79 2.60 0.88
CA TYR A 191 10.36 2.49 1.11
C TYR A 191 9.83 1.12 0.68
N LEU A 192 8.75 0.70 1.31
CA LEU A 192 7.84 -0.32 0.80
C LEU A 192 6.68 0.39 0.11
N VAL A 193 6.48 0.11 -1.17
CA VAL A 193 5.36 0.61 -1.95
C VAL A 193 4.42 -0.55 -2.24
N PHE A 194 3.12 -0.36 -2.06
CA PHE A 194 2.18 -1.47 -2.20
C PHE A 194 0.78 -1.04 -2.62
N GLU A 195 0.05 -1.99 -3.18
CA GLU A 195 -1.38 -1.90 -3.46
C GLU A 195 -2.13 -3.02 -2.74
N ASN A 196 -3.20 -2.67 -2.05
CA ASN A 196 -4.19 -3.61 -1.56
C ASN A 196 -5.34 -3.67 -2.56
N GLY A 197 -5.50 -4.79 -3.24
CA GLY A 197 -6.60 -4.96 -4.18
C GLY A 197 -7.96 -5.07 -3.50
N THR A 198 -9.02 -4.90 -4.26
CA THR A 198 -10.39 -5.13 -3.80
C THR A 198 -10.53 -6.59 -3.35
N GLY A 199 -11.01 -6.81 -2.13
CA GLY A 199 -11.07 -8.14 -1.52
C GLY A 199 -9.74 -8.62 -0.91
N ALA A 200 -8.65 -7.87 -1.06
CA ALA A 200 -7.31 -8.17 -0.54
C ALA A 200 -6.81 -7.12 0.47
N GLY A 201 -7.69 -6.62 1.31
CA GLY A 201 -7.35 -5.66 2.37
C GLY A 201 -7.53 -4.18 1.98
N ALA A 202 -8.05 -3.87 0.80
CA ALA A 202 -8.37 -2.49 0.43
C ALA A 202 -9.48 -1.92 1.33
N SER A 203 -9.18 -0.85 2.05
CA SER A 203 -10.16 -0.14 2.89
C SER A 203 -11.01 0.87 2.12
N LEU A 204 -10.56 1.28 0.94
CA LEU A 204 -11.23 2.23 0.03
C LEU A 204 -11.31 1.63 -1.39
N PRO A 205 -12.13 0.60 -1.62
CA PRO A 205 -12.13 -0.18 -2.85
C PRO A 205 -12.67 0.57 -4.09
N HIS A 206 -13.23 1.76 -3.87
CA HIS A 206 -13.85 2.55 -4.95
C HIS A 206 -12.91 3.55 -5.61
N HIS A 207 -11.69 3.71 -5.07
CA HIS A 207 -10.73 4.67 -5.59
C HIS A 207 -9.32 4.06 -5.64
N HIS A 208 -8.74 3.99 -6.82
CA HIS A 208 -7.40 3.44 -7.04
C HIS A 208 -6.35 4.23 -6.27
N HIS A 209 -5.60 3.52 -5.46
CA HIS A 209 -4.51 4.10 -4.67
C HIS A 209 -3.43 3.09 -4.37
N PHE A 210 -2.21 3.56 -4.34
CA PHE A 210 -1.06 2.90 -3.73
C PHE A 210 -0.86 3.42 -2.32
N GLN A 211 -0.05 2.72 -1.56
CA GLN A 211 0.46 3.17 -0.27
C GLN A 211 1.98 3.04 -0.28
N ALA A 212 2.66 3.93 0.43
CA ALA A 212 4.09 3.85 0.65
C ALA A 212 4.41 4.19 2.09
N LEU A 213 5.37 3.47 2.67
CA LEU A 213 5.92 3.79 3.99
C LEU A 213 7.42 3.51 4.00
N ARG A 214 8.16 4.33 4.75
CA ARG A 214 9.59 4.16 4.91
C ARG A 214 9.88 2.93 5.77
N LYS A 215 10.82 2.10 5.35
CA LYS A 215 11.28 0.96 6.14
C LYS A 215 11.85 1.44 7.48
N TRP A 216 11.66 0.66 8.52
CA TRP A 216 12.17 0.98 9.84
C TRP A 216 13.70 1.17 9.83
N PRO A 217 14.23 2.06 10.67
CA PRO A 217 15.69 2.18 10.82
C PRO A 217 16.35 0.82 11.12
N GLY A 218 17.31 0.44 10.30
CA GLY A 218 17.99 -0.86 10.38
C GLY A 218 17.30 -2.01 9.66
N LEU A 219 16.06 -1.86 9.20
CA LEU A 219 15.39 -2.86 8.36
C LEU A 219 15.74 -2.62 6.89
N VAL A 220 16.69 -3.38 6.38
CA VAL A 220 17.07 -3.31 4.96
C VAL A 220 16.03 -4.01 4.08
N ARG A 221 15.54 -5.17 4.53
CA ARG A 221 14.60 -6.03 3.79
C ARG A 221 13.49 -6.53 4.68
N TYR A 222 12.27 -6.52 4.18
CA TYR A 222 11.17 -7.25 4.79
C TYR A 222 11.36 -8.77 4.63
N PRO A 223 10.70 -9.60 5.44
CA PRO A 223 10.81 -11.07 5.37
C PRO A 223 10.58 -11.65 3.98
N ILE A 224 9.62 -11.14 3.20
CA ILE A 224 9.39 -11.57 1.81
C ILE A 224 10.58 -11.24 0.91
N GLU A 225 11.18 -10.06 1.07
CA GLU A 225 12.34 -9.63 0.28
C GLU A 225 13.58 -10.47 0.63
N GLU A 226 13.77 -10.77 1.92
CA GLU A 226 14.89 -11.60 2.37
C GLU A 226 14.75 -13.04 1.87
N THR A 227 13.53 -13.58 1.84
CA THR A 227 13.28 -14.91 1.26
C THR A 227 13.57 -14.91 -0.24
N ALA A 228 13.12 -13.88 -0.98
CA ALA A 228 13.42 -13.74 -2.40
C ALA A 228 14.93 -13.66 -2.66
N ARG A 229 15.65 -12.84 -1.90
CA ARG A 229 17.11 -12.74 -2.00
C ARG A 229 17.83 -14.07 -1.76
N ARG A 230 17.38 -14.86 -0.79
CA ARG A 230 17.94 -16.19 -0.52
C ARG A 230 17.69 -17.13 -1.68
N GLN A 231 16.48 -17.15 -2.23
CA GLN A 231 16.15 -17.96 -3.40
C GLN A 231 16.99 -17.56 -4.60
N GLU A 232 17.18 -16.27 -4.86
CA GLU A 232 18.06 -15.77 -5.93
C GLU A 232 19.51 -16.20 -5.79
N SER A 233 19.98 -16.40 -4.57
CA SER A 233 21.37 -16.84 -4.28
C SER A 233 21.57 -18.35 -4.41
N THR A 234 20.52 -19.15 -4.29
CA THR A 234 20.59 -20.63 -4.30
C THR A 234 20.09 -21.22 -5.60
N ASP A 235 19.06 -20.65 -6.17
CA ASP A 235 18.44 -21.12 -7.40
C ASP A 235 18.98 -20.32 -8.59
N ARG A 236 19.05 -20.96 -9.76
CA ARG A 236 19.19 -20.23 -11.02
C ARG A 236 17.83 -19.59 -11.36
N VAL A 237 17.43 -18.57 -10.60
CA VAL A 237 16.33 -17.72 -11.01
C VAL A 237 16.71 -17.02 -12.32
N GLY A 238 15.75 -16.89 -13.23
CA GLY A 238 15.96 -16.42 -14.59
C GLY A 238 16.79 -15.13 -14.74
N SER A 239 16.92 -14.64 -15.97
CA SER A 239 17.66 -13.39 -16.26
C SER A 239 17.08 -12.21 -15.50
N ALA A 240 17.88 -11.16 -15.28
CA ALA A 240 17.45 -9.92 -14.63
C ALA A 240 16.14 -9.40 -15.27
N GLY A 241 15.20 -9.00 -14.43
CA GLY A 241 13.88 -8.53 -14.86
C GLY A 241 12.87 -9.64 -15.20
N GLN A 242 13.28 -10.90 -15.33
CA GLN A 242 12.35 -12.00 -15.60
C GLN A 242 11.62 -12.46 -14.34
N PRO A 243 10.32 -12.83 -14.43
CA PRO A 243 9.58 -13.30 -13.29
C PRO A 243 9.99 -14.70 -12.87
N TYR A 244 9.92 -14.96 -11.57
CA TYR A 244 10.05 -16.29 -10.99
C TYR A 244 9.04 -16.47 -9.85
N VAL A 245 8.72 -17.72 -9.54
CA VAL A 245 7.82 -18.04 -8.42
C VAL A 245 8.61 -18.04 -7.12
N LEU A 246 8.22 -17.18 -6.18
CA LEU A 246 8.77 -17.17 -4.83
C LEU A 246 8.29 -18.42 -4.09
N ARG A 247 9.26 -19.19 -3.56
CA ARG A 247 9.06 -20.38 -2.75
C ARG A 247 9.54 -20.13 -1.32
N ASP A 248 9.31 -21.07 -0.45
CA ASP A 248 9.77 -20.98 0.94
C ASP A 248 9.24 -19.77 1.72
N TYR A 249 8.07 -19.27 1.31
CA TYR A 249 7.33 -18.20 1.98
C TYR A 249 5.87 -18.64 2.18
N PRO A 250 5.13 -18.12 3.20
CA PRO A 250 3.77 -18.58 3.48
C PRO A 250 2.80 -18.42 2.30
N VAL A 251 3.05 -17.42 1.46
CA VAL A 251 2.27 -17.17 0.24
C VAL A 251 3.13 -17.38 -0.99
N VAL A 252 2.52 -17.93 -2.04
CA VAL A 252 3.12 -18.02 -3.36
C VAL A 252 2.99 -16.66 -4.03
N ALA A 253 4.07 -16.16 -4.57
CA ALA A 253 4.13 -14.86 -5.25
C ALA A 253 4.91 -14.97 -6.54
N LEU A 254 4.51 -14.21 -7.55
CA LEU A 254 5.35 -13.95 -8.71
C LEU A 254 6.28 -12.79 -8.34
N CYS A 255 7.57 -13.00 -8.49
CA CYS A 255 8.61 -12.06 -8.11
C CYS A 255 9.47 -11.68 -9.33
N TRP A 256 9.77 -10.39 -9.47
CA TRP A 256 10.76 -9.86 -10.40
C TRP A 256 11.90 -9.21 -9.60
N HIS A 257 13.11 -9.35 -10.09
CA HIS A 257 14.27 -8.66 -9.54
C HIS A 257 15.12 -8.09 -10.69
N GLY A 258 15.33 -6.78 -10.68
CA GLY A 258 16.08 -6.07 -11.73
C GLY A 258 15.99 -4.56 -11.58
N THR A 259 16.52 -3.85 -12.56
CA THR A 259 16.30 -2.42 -12.71
C THR A 259 14.82 -2.14 -13.10
N ALA A 260 14.37 -0.92 -12.88
CA ALA A 260 13.02 -0.52 -13.30
C ALA A 260 12.78 -0.80 -14.79
N ALA A 261 13.76 -0.48 -15.64
CA ALA A 261 13.67 -0.69 -17.09
C ALA A 261 13.57 -2.17 -17.47
N GLU A 262 14.36 -3.05 -16.83
CA GLU A 262 14.31 -4.50 -17.08
C GLU A 262 12.96 -5.11 -16.67
N ILE A 263 12.43 -4.70 -15.52
CA ILE A 263 11.13 -5.20 -15.05
C ILE A 263 10.00 -4.70 -15.94
N VAL A 264 9.99 -3.41 -16.31
CA VAL A 264 8.96 -2.85 -17.19
C VAL A 264 8.98 -3.55 -18.56
N ALA A 265 10.16 -3.79 -19.13
CA ALA A 265 10.29 -4.52 -20.38
C ALA A 265 9.74 -5.97 -20.29
N SER A 266 9.98 -6.64 -19.17
CA SER A 266 9.43 -7.98 -18.91
C SER A 266 7.90 -7.97 -18.78
N LEU A 267 7.33 -6.96 -18.09
CA LEU A 267 5.88 -6.81 -17.98
C LEU A 267 5.18 -6.62 -19.34
N ASP A 268 5.91 -6.16 -20.36
CA ASP A 268 5.38 -6.01 -21.72
C ASP A 268 5.28 -7.34 -22.46
N SER A 269 6.19 -8.29 -22.19
CA SER A 269 6.28 -9.54 -22.96
C SER A 269 5.72 -10.75 -22.22
N ASP A 270 5.97 -10.89 -20.93
CA ASP A 270 5.86 -12.17 -20.23
C ASP A 270 4.65 -12.25 -19.28
N LEU A 271 4.19 -11.14 -18.71
CA LEU A 271 3.03 -11.13 -17.82
C LEU A 271 1.79 -11.71 -18.50
N PHE A 272 1.61 -11.38 -19.78
CA PHE A 272 0.50 -11.88 -20.58
C PHE A 272 0.57 -13.39 -20.80
N GLN A 273 1.74 -13.93 -21.14
CA GLN A 273 1.90 -15.36 -21.36
C GLN A 273 1.70 -16.16 -20.09
N TRP A 274 2.16 -15.61 -18.97
CA TRP A 274 2.14 -16.28 -17.69
C TRP A 274 0.74 -16.38 -17.08
N LEU A 275 0.00 -15.27 -17.03
CA LEU A 275 -1.39 -15.23 -16.55
C LEU A 275 -2.38 -15.91 -17.53
N VAL A 276 -1.95 -16.18 -18.76
CA VAL A 276 -2.78 -16.72 -19.83
C VAL A 276 -2.59 -18.22 -20.05
N LYS A 277 -1.41 -18.78 -19.72
CA LYS A 277 -1.04 -20.11 -20.20
C LYS A 277 -1.71 -21.26 -19.48
N ASP A 278 -1.99 -21.17 -18.20
CA ASP A 278 -2.31 -22.37 -17.42
C ASP A 278 -3.47 -22.25 -16.42
N GLY A 279 -3.98 -21.08 -16.16
CA GLY A 279 -5.16 -20.94 -15.31
C GLY A 279 -6.43 -21.21 -16.12
N GLY A 280 -7.19 -22.21 -15.75
CA GLY A 280 -8.53 -22.39 -16.29
C GLY A 280 -9.26 -21.06 -16.33
N ALA A 281 -9.61 -20.62 -17.53
CA ALA A 281 -9.98 -19.23 -17.88
C ALA A 281 -11.17 -18.63 -17.11
N GLU A 282 -11.81 -19.38 -16.23
CA GLU A 282 -12.99 -18.94 -15.49
C GLU A 282 -12.67 -18.34 -14.11
N ASP A 283 -11.58 -18.71 -13.46
CA ASP A 283 -11.28 -18.30 -12.06
C ASP A 283 -10.57 -16.95 -11.89
N TRP A 284 -9.88 -16.45 -12.93
CA TRP A 284 -9.15 -15.17 -12.83
C TRP A 284 -10.04 -13.97 -12.49
N ARG A 285 -11.33 -14.01 -12.81
CA ARG A 285 -12.31 -12.92 -12.55
C ARG A 285 -12.52 -12.68 -11.05
N HIS A 286 -12.18 -13.66 -10.23
CA HIS A 286 -12.36 -13.58 -8.77
C HIS A 286 -11.07 -13.32 -8.02
N LEU A 287 -9.95 -13.13 -8.73
CA LEU A 287 -8.66 -12.90 -8.11
C LEU A 287 -8.57 -11.51 -7.51
N ALA A 288 -8.48 -11.48 -6.22
CA ALA A 288 -7.91 -10.35 -5.52
C ALA A 288 -6.38 -10.45 -5.59
N THR A 289 -5.69 -9.32 -5.59
CA THR A 289 -4.22 -9.28 -5.61
C THR A 289 -3.70 -8.28 -4.59
N ASN A 290 -2.53 -8.60 -4.03
CA ASN A 290 -1.68 -7.62 -3.41
C ASN A 290 -0.44 -7.42 -4.28
N LEU A 291 -0.05 -6.17 -4.48
CA LEU A 291 1.15 -5.79 -5.21
C LEU A 291 2.10 -5.13 -4.23
N ILE A 292 3.37 -5.50 -4.30
CA ILE A 292 4.41 -4.94 -3.43
C ILE A 292 5.63 -4.67 -4.30
N ALA A 293 6.24 -3.49 -4.12
CA ALA A 293 7.53 -3.19 -4.73
C ALA A 293 8.43 -2.46 -3.73
N SER A 294 9.71 -2.68 -3.83
CA SER A 294 10.68 -1.96 -3.03
C SER A 294 12.06 -1.94 -3.66
N ARG A 295 12.78 -0.88 -3.38
CA ARG A 295 14.21 -0.71 -3.64
C ARG A 295 14.93 -0.68 -2.29
N GLU A 296 16.03 -1.42 -2.17
CA GLU A 296 16.66 -1.60 -0.85
C GLU A 296 17.27 -0.32 -0.32
N THR A 297 18.11 0.31 -1.11
CA THR A 297 18.81 1.56 -0.76
C THR A 297 18.90 2.50 -1.95
N ALA A 298 19.25 3.76 -1.71
CA ALA A 298 19.47 4.74 -2.77
C ALA A 298 20.63 4.39 -3.71
N GLY A 299 21.62 3.60 -3.25
CA GLY A 299 22.76 3.17 -4.06
C GLY A 299 22.52 1.88 -4.85
N ASP A 300 21.40 1.20 -4.64
CA ASP A 300 21.01 0.01 -5.38
C ASP A 300 20.06 0.42 -6.52
N GLU A 301 20.41 0.13 -7.77
CA GLU A 301 19.53 0.39 -8.91
C GLU A 301 18.48 -0.70 -9.11
N ARG A 302 18.60 -1.81 -8.38
CA ARG A 302 17.69 -2.94 -8.49
C ARG A 302 16.56 -2.84 -7.47
N LEU A 303 15.40 -3.27 -7.89
CA LEU A 303 14.21 -3.37 -7.07
C LEU A 303 13.57 -4.75 -7.19
N ARG A 304 12.70 -5.08 -6.24
CA ARG A 304 11.85 -6.26 -6.30
C ARG A 304 10.39 -5.85 -6.44
N LEU A 305 9.71 -6.57 -7.30
CA LEU A 305 8.27 -6.46 -7.52
C LEU A 305 7.63 -7.81 -7.19
N PHE A 306 6.56 -7.80 -6.41
CA PHE A 306 5.79 -9.00 -6.06
C PHE A 306 4.33 -8.82 -6.49
N LEU A 307 3.80 -9.82 -7.18
CA LEU A 307 2.37 -9.99 -7.41
C LEU A 307 1.93 -11.22 -6.61
N ILE A 308 1.00 -11.01 -5.69
CA ILE A 308 0.50 -12.04 -4.78
C ILE A 308 -0.98 -12.25 -5.05
N PRO A 309 -1.37 -13.36 -5.72
CA PRO A 309 -2.77 -13.73 -5.87
C PRO A 309 -3.40 -14.01 -4.49
N ARG A 310 -4.65 -13.61 -4.32
CA ARG A 310 -5.39 -13.77 -3.08
C ARG A 310 -6.75 -14.37 -3.33
N ASN A 311 -7.24 -15.10 -2.34
CA ASN A 311 -8.66 -15.42 -2.29
C ASN A 311 -9.44 -14.16 -1.92
N ALA A 312 -10.32 -13.71 -2.80
CA ALA A 312 -11.15 -12.52 -2.59
C ALA A 312 -12.11 -12.63 -1.38
N HIS A 313 -12.40 -13.83 -0.91
CA HIS A 313 -13.30 -14.08 0.21
C HIS A 313 -12.60 -14.12 1.58
N ILE A 314 -11.27 -14.20 1.62
CA ILE A 314 -10.48 -14.28 2.85
C ILE A 314 -9.72 -12.98 3.05
N THR A 315 -10.31 -12.04 3.79
CA THR A 315 -9.69 -10.76 4.10
C THR A 315 -9.13 -10.67 5.52
N ARG A 316 -9.37 -11.67 6.36
CA ARG A 316 -8.94 -11.70 7.77
C ARG A 316 -8.07 -12.90 8.06
N ALA A 317 -7.06 -12.68 8.88
CA ALA A 317 -6.21 -13.72 9.37
C ALA A 317 -6.97 -14.67 10.32
N THR A 318 -6.79 -15.96 10.14
CA THR A 318 -7.33 -16.96 11.05
C THR A 318 -6.55 -16.93 12.37
N GLY A 319 -7.24 -16.70 13.49
CA GLY A 319 -6.63 -16.73 14.84
C GLY A 319 -5.88 -15.47 15.26
N LEU A 320 -5.70 -14.47 14.39
CA LEU A 320 -5.21 -13.14 14.71
C LEU A 320 -6.25 -12.10 14.29
N ALA A 321 -6.51 -11.12 15.15
CA ALA A 321 -7.43 -10.04 14.80
C ALA A 321 -6.77 -9.13 13.76
N GLY A 322 -7.52 -8.76 12.72
CA GLY A 322 -7.08 -7.85 11.69
C GLY A 322 -7.20 -8.41 10.27
N ALA A 323 -6.96 -7.55 9.29
CA ALA A 323 -6.92 -7.93 7.89
C ALA A 323 -5.49 -8.34 7.52
N VAL A 324 -5.36 -9.37 6.69
CA VAL A 324 -4.09 -9.63 5.99
C VAL A 324 -4.09 -8.78 4.72
N ALA A 325 -3.21 -7.81 4.68
CA ALA A 325 -3.00 -6.90 3.56
C ALA A 325 -1.53 -6.96 3.11
N SER A 326 -1.10 -6.05 2.24
CA SER A 326 0.25 -6.11 1.65
C SER A 326 1.37 -6.02 2.68
N LEU A 327 1.22 -5.23 3.75
CA LEU A 327 2.25 -5.12 4.79
C LEU A 327 2.38 -6.41 5.58
N GLU A 328 1.27 -7.04 5.97
CA GLU A 328 1.26 -8.34 6.60
C GLU A 328 1.89 -9.41 5.69
N LEU A 329 1.57 -9.38 4.39
CA LEU A 329 2.19 -10.27 3.40
C LEU A 329 3.68 -10.00 3.19
N ALA A 330 4.15 -8.78 3.42
CA ALA A 330 5.57 -8.48 3.44
C ALA A 330 6.28 -9.07 4.69
N GLY A 331 5.51 -9.45 5.72
CA GLY A 331 5.99 -10.07 6.94
C GLY A 331 6.02 -9.15 8.15
N GLU A 332 5.26 -8.04 8.11
CA GLU A 332 5.08 -7.12 9.22
C GLU A 332 3.58 -7.00 9.56
N LEU A 333 3.19 -7.56 10.70
CA LEU A 333 1.81 -7.57 11.18
C LEU A 333 1.57 -6.39 12.10
N VAL A 334 0.49 -5.63 11.87
CA VAL A 334 0.18 -4.45 12.69
C VAL A 334 -1.08 -4.69 13.50
N PHE A 335 -0.95 -4.54 14.82
CA PHE A 335 -2.02 -4.71 15.81
C PHE A 335 -2.35 -3.38 16.49
N ALA A 336 -3.59 -3.27 16.97
CA ALA A 336 -4.04 -2.07 17.66
C ALA A 336 -4.62 -2.32 19.05
N GLN A 337 -4.87 -3.58 19.39
CA GLN A 337 -5.50 -3.96 20.67
C GLN A 337 -4.46 -4.36 21.71
N GLU A 338 -4.61 -3.87 22.93
CA GLU A 338 -3.71 -4.20 24.04
C GLU A 338 -3.64 -5.70 24.33
N GLN A 339 -4.76 -6.39 24.24
CA GLN A 339 -4.83 -7.85 24.42
C GLN A 339 -3.97 -8.60 23.38
N GLU A 340 -3.86 -8.10 22.17
CA GLU A 340 -2.99 -8.69 21.13
C GLU A 340 -1.52 -8.48 21.47
N ARG A 341 -1.15 -7.28 21.95
CA ARG A 341 0.18 -6.99 22.47
C ARG A 341 0.57 -7.96 23.58
N ASP A 342 -0.31 -8.14 24.56
CA ASP A 342 -0.05 -9.02 25.71
C ASP A 342 0.12 -10.48 25.27
N ARG A 343 -0.64 -10.94 24.28
CA ARG A 343 -0.48 -12.28 23.69
C ARG A 343 0.87 -12.45 22.99
N ILE A 344 1.33 -11.42 22.26
CA ILE A 344 2.65 -11.43 21.62
C ILE A 344 3.74 -11.46 22.70
N ALA A 345 3.66 -10.58 23.70
CA ALA A 345 4.63 -10.51 24.79
C ALA A 345 4.70 -11.81 25.62
N ALA A 346 3.56 -12.50 25.76
CA ALA A 346 3.49 -13.81 26.43
C ALA A 346 3.93 -14.99 25.52
N GLY A 347 4.39 -14.74 24.29
CA GLY A 347 4.82 -15.78 23.36
C GLY A 347 3.70 -16.65 22.80
N GLN A 348 2.44 -16.21 22.93
CA GLN A 348 1.26 -16.92 22.40
C GLN A 348 1.08 -16.69 20.88
N VAL A 349 1.73 -15.68 20.34
CA VAL A 349 1.88 -15.46 18.90
C VAL A 349 3.31 -15.78 18.54
N SER A 350 3.51 -16.78 17.69
CA SER A 350 4.82 -17.29 17.30
C SER A 350 5.04 -17.11 15.80
N TYR A 351 6.27 -17.32 15.34
CA TYR A 351 6.60 -17.41 13.92
C TYR A 351 5.67 -18.40 13.18
N ALA A 352 5.43 -19.58 13.79
CA ALA A 352 4.58 -20.61 13.17
C ALA A 352 3.12 -20.15 13.04
N SER A 353 2.54 -19.50 14.04
CA SER A 353 1.17 -19.00 13.97
C SER A 353 1.01 -17.87 12.96
N VAL A 354 2.05 -17.03 12.77
CA VAL A 354 2.07 -16.04 11.70
C VAL A 354 2.17 -16.71 10.34
N TRP A 355 3.04 -17.72 10.21
CA TRP A 355 3.16 -18.50 8.97
C TRP A 355 1.81 -19.10 8.54
N GLU A 356 1.09 -19.76 9.45
CA GLU A 356 -0.23 -20.33 9.18
C GLU A 356 -1.25 -19.25 8.79
N THR A 357 -1.20 -18.10 9.48
CA THR A 357 -2.07 -16.96 9.20
C THR A 357 -1.87 -16.45 7.78
N LEU A 358 -0.64 -16.22 7.37
CA LEU A 358 -0.32 -15.75 6.02
C LEU A 358 -0.66 -16.80 4.96
N THR A 359 -0.40 -18.09 5.28
CA THR A 359 -0.76 -19.21 4.41
C THR A 359 -2.26 -19.25 4.12
N SER A 360 -3.10 -18.93 5.09
CA SER A 360 -4.56 -18.92 4.92
C SER A 360 -5.07 -17.80 4.01
N ALA A 361 -4.22 -16.84 3.66
CA ALA A 361 -4.57 -15.76 2.74
C ALA A 361 -4.68 -16.20 1.28
N GLN A 362 -4.24 -17.42 0.97
CA GLN A 362 -4.35 -18.04 -0.34
C GLN A 362 -5.02 -19.41 -0.22
N ASP A 363 -6.00 -19.67 -1.08
CA ASP A 363 -6.57 -21.01 -1.27
C ASP A 363 -5.75 -21.82 -2.31
N ALA A 364 -6.16 -23.06 -2.51
CA ALA A 364 -5.51 -23.95 -3.47
C ALA A 364 -5.57 -23.41 -4.92
N GLY A 365 -6.68 -22.75 -5.29
CA GLY A 365 -6.85 -22.15 -6.61
C GLY A 365 -5.87 -20.99 -6.84
N SER A 366 -5.76 -20.07 -5.88
CA SER A 366 -4.82 -18.94 -5.96
C SER A 366 -3.35 -19.38 -5.99
N ARG A 367 -3.00 -20.49 -5.30
CA ARG A 367 -1.66 -21.09 -5.34
C ARG A 367 -1.39 -21.81 -6.65
N GLY A 368 -2.32 -22.64 -7.11
CA GLY A 368 -2.18 -23.44 -8.33
C GLY A 368 -1.95 -22.59 -9.57
N MET A 369 -2.39 -21.33 -9.58
CA MET A 369 -2.10 -20.40 -10.67
C MET A 369 -0.62 -20.11 -10.87
N LEU A 370 0.19 -20.23 -9.82
CA LEU A 370 1.63 -19.92 -9.85
C LEU A 370 2.51 -21.19 -9.80
N GLU A 371 1.93 -22.38 -9.59
CA GLU A 371 2.70 -23.63 -9.44
C GLU A 371 2.95 -24.39 -10.75
N VAL A 372 2.31 -23.96 -11.86
CA VAL A 372 2.36 -24.64 -13.15
C VAL A 372 3.41 -24.01 -14.05
N GLY A 373 4.67 -23.96 -13.61
CA GLY A 373 5.78 -23.45 -14.41
C GLY A 373 7.06 -24.23 -14.18
#